data_a8db6335a738b1ecb4344784fa04f580
#
_entry.id   a8db6335a738b1ecb4344784fa04f580
#
_cell.length_a   1.000
_cell.length_b   1.000
_cell.length_c   1.000
_cell.angle_alpha   90.00
_cell.angle_beta   90.00
_cell.angle_gamma   90.00
#
_symmetry.space_group_name_H-M   'P 1'
#
loop_
_entity.id
_entity.type
_entity.pdbx_description
1 polymer ?
#
loop_
_entity_poly.entity_id
_entity_poly.type
_entity_poly.pdbx_seq_one_letter_code
_entity_poly.pdbx_strand_id
1 'polypeptide(L)'
;MSFQIGHIGLNVSDLDRSRDFYVKVFGFEIVNESDREDRRFALLGFDGALVLTLWQQSEGRFATGLPGLHHLSFQVPDIEAVRRAESVVRELGATLHHDGVVPHGEGASSGGIFFEDPDGIRLEISAPNGAGDRPAPTTGAPTCGFF
;
A
#
# COMPACT_ATOMS: atom_id res chain seq x y z
N MET A 1 -13.43 5.70 25.68
CA MET A 1 -13.61 4.81 24.51
C MET A 1 -12.68 5.27 23.41
N SER A 2 -11.90 4.39 22.84
CA SER A 2 -11.03 4.66 21.67
C SER A 2 -11.41 3.74 20.51
N PHE A 3 -11.34 4.26 19.29
CA PHE A 3 -11.54 3.46 18.08
C PHE A 3 -10.19 2.97 17.56
N GLN A 4 -10.18 1.74 17.10
CA GLN A 4 -9.04 1.15 16.40
C GLN A 4 -9.50 0.72 15.01
N ILE A 5 -8.57 0.71 14.04
CA ILE A 5 -8.88 0.16 12.72
C ILE A 5 -9.05 -1.34 12.85
N GLY A 6 -10.25 -1.84 12.50
CA GLY A 6 -10.53 -3.28 12.54
C GLY A 6 -9.85 -4.00 11.39
N HIS A 7 -10.14 -3.59 10.17
CA HIS A 7 -9.50 -4.01 8.92
C HIS A 7 -9.89 -3.02 7.83
N ILE A 8 -9.24 -3.14 6.68
CA ILE A 8 -9.53 -2.33 5.49
C ILE A 8 -10.00 -3.27 4.38
N GLY A 9 -11.15 -2.96 3.78
CA GLY A 9 -11.69 -3.72 2.66
C GLY A 9 -11.40 -3.02 1.34
N LEU A 10 -10.82 -3.75 0.38
CA LEU A 10 -10.58 -3.28 -0.97
C LEU A 10 -11.40 -4.08 -1.97
N ASN A 11 -12.00 -3.38 -2.91
CA ASN A 11 -12.66 -3.97 -4.06
C ASN A 11 -11.63 -4.08 -5.20
N VAL A 12 -11.35 -5.31 -5.64
CA VAL A 12 -10.32 -5.60 -6.65
C VAL A 12 -10.93 -6.20 -7.90
N SER A 13 -10.26 -6.04 -9.03
CA SER A 13 -10.75 -6.56 -10.31
C SER A 13 -10.30 -8.00 -10.60
N ASP A 14 -9.19 -8.43 -10.00
CA ASP A 14 -8.62 -9.78 -10.13
C ASP A 14 -8.05 -10.21 -8.78
N LEU A 15 -8.76 -11.11 -8.12
CA LEU A 15 -8.42 -11.54 -6.76
C LEU A 15 -7.04 -12.18 -6.68
N ASP A 16 -6.73 -13.11 -7.59
CA ASP A 16 -5.48 -13.87 -7.54
C ASP A 16 -4.28 -12.93 -7.71
N ARG A 17 -4.37 -12.02 -8.65
CA ARG A 17 -3.33 -11.00 -8.91
C ARG A 17 -3.14 -10.07 -7.71
N SER A 18 -4.20 -9.55 -7.15
CA SER A 18 -4.14 -8.64 -6.00
C SER A 18 -3.67 -9.36 -4.74
N ARG A 19 -4.20 -10.53 -4.44
CA ARG A 19 -3.76 -11.36 -3.31
C ARG A 19 -2.25 -11.61 -3.37
N ASP A 20 -1.74 -12.09 -4.50
CA ASP A 20 -0.32 -12.39 -4.67
C ASP A 20 0.55 -11.14 -4.51
N PHE A 21 0.09 -10.01 -5.01
CA PHE A 21 0.76 -8.72 -4.84
C PHE A 21 0.90 -8.35 -3.36
N TYR A 22 -0.20 -8.34 -2.61
CA TYR A 22 -0.19 -7.95 -1.19
C TYR A 22 0.59 -8.93 -0.32
N VAL A 23 0.52 -10.22 -0.60
CA VAL A 23 1.33 -11.22 0.10
C VAL A 23 2.82 -11.00 -0.15
N LYS A 24 3.23 -10.75 -1.39
CA LYS A 24 4.65 -10.56 -1.74
C LYS A 24 5.23 -9.25 -1.21
N VAL A 25 4.49 -8.14 -1.34
CA VAL A 25 4.99 -6.82 -0.92
C VAL A 25 5.01 -6.66 0.59
N PHE A 26 3.93 -7.07 1.27
CA PHE A 26 3.73 -6.80 2.69
C PHE A 26 4.02 -7.99 3.61
N GLY A 27 4.19 -9.18 3.05
CA GLY A 27 4.37 -10.39 3.84
C GLY A 27 3.11 -10.83 4.58
N PHE A 28 1.94 -10.42 4.10
CA PHE A 28 0.68 -10.82 4.72
C PHE A 28 0.43 -12.32 4.57
N GLU A 29 -0.17 -12.91 5.58
CA GLU A 29 -0.65 -14.28 5.59
C GLU A 29 -2.09 -14.36 5.10
N ILE A 30 -2.41 -15.42 4.35
CA ILE A 30 -3.79 -15.69 3.96
C ILE A 30 -4.51 -16.34 5.14
N VAL A 31 -5.42 -15.61 5.75
CA VAL A 31 -6.22 -16.09 6.90
C VAL A 31 -7.37 -16.97 6.42
N ASN A 32 -8.01 -16.57 5.32
CA ASN A 32 -9.08 -17.29 4.67
C ASN A 32 -9.25 -16.78 3.24
N GLU A 33 -9.71 -17.62 2.34
CA GLU A 33 -9.99 -17.22 0.96
C GLU A 33 -11.07 -18.11 0.34
N SER A 34 -11.69 -17.61 -0.73
CA SER A 34 -12.61 -18.35 -1.57
C SER A 34 -12.41 -17.97 -3.03
N ASP A 35 -12.29 -18.97 -3.88
CA ASP A 35 -12.21 -18.83 -5.34
C ASP A 35 -13.53 -19.18 -6.05
N ARG A 36 -14.60 -19.42 -5.29
CA ARG A 36 -15.92 -19.69 -5.84
C ARG A 36 -16.37 -18.51 -6.69
N GLU A 37 -16.86 -18.80 -7.89
CA GLU A 37 -17.25 -17.78 -8.87
C GLU A 37 -18.22 -16.72 -8.30
N ASP A 38 -19.13 -17.14 -7.42
CA ASP A 38 -20.13 -16.27 -6.78
C ASP A 38 -19.62 -15.54 -5.52
N ARG A 39 -18.44 -15.90 -5.00
CA ARG A 39 -17.93 -15.40 -3.72
C ARG A 39 -16.39 -15.39 -3.67
N ARG A 40 -15.79 -14.56 -4.47
CA ARG A 40 -14.33 -14.44 -4.52
C ARG A 40 -13.83 -13.40 -3.53
N PHE A 41 -13.07 -13.86 -2.54
CA PHE A 41 -12.45 -12.99 -1.54
C PHE A 41 -11.15 -13.59 -0.98
N ALA A 42 -10.32 -12.73 -0.38
CA ALA A 42 -9.18 -13.13 0.43
C ALA A 42 -9.09 -12.25 1.68
N LEU A 43 -8.90 -12.89 2.82
CA LEU A 43 -8.67 -12.23 4.10
C LEU A 43 -7.18 -12.33 4.43
N LEU A 44 -6.51 -11.20 4.54
CA LEU A 44 -5.07 -11.10 4.75
C LEU A 44 -4.75 -10.54 6.13
N GLY A 45 -3.81 -11.15 6.81
CA GLY A 45 -3.43 -10.79 8.15
C GLY A 45 -1.93 -10.70 8.36
N PHE A 46 -1.57 -10.18 9.51
CA PHE A 46 -0.19 -10.12 9.96
C PHE A 46 -0.14 -10.35 11.48
N ASP A 47 0.75 -11.23 11.91
CA ASP A 47 0.94 -11.57 13.33
C ASP A 47 -0.39 -11.88 14.06
N GLY A 48 -1.24 -12.69 13.43
CA GLY A 48 -2.52 -13.12 13.98
C GLY A 48 -3.67 -12.10 13.91
N ALA A 49 -3.41 -10.90 13.39
CA ALA A 49 -4.42 -9.86 13.24
C ALA A 49 -4.87 -9.73 11.78
N LEU A 50 -6.18 -9.64 11.55
CA LEU A 50 -6.72 -9.32 10.23
C LEU A 50 -6.39 -7.86 9.90
N VAL A 51 -5.82 -7.63 8.71
CA VAL A 51 -5.40 -6.29 8.27
C VAL A 51 -6.18 -5.84 7.03
N LEU A 52 -6.22 -6.68 6.01
CA LEU A 52 -6.75 -6.33 4.71
C LEU A 52 -7.72 -7.41 4.22
N THR A 53 -8.85 -7.00 3.66
CA THR A 53 -9.79 -7.90 3.01
C THR A 53 -9.94 -7.51 1.54
N LEU A 54 -9.79 -8.48 0.66
CA LEU A 54 -9.92 -8.28 -0.79
C LEU A 54 -11.21 -8.92 -1.28
N TRP A 55 -11.98 -8.16 -2.04
CA TRP A 55 -13.26 -8.59 -2.60
C TRP A 55 -13.23 -8.37 -4.11
N GLN A 56 -13.39 -9.42 -4.90
CA GLN A 56 -13.48 -9.28 -6.36
C GLN A 56 -14.92 -8.94 -6.77
N GLN A 57 -15.23 -7.66 -6.73
CA GLN A 57 -16.56 -7.13 -7.02
C GLN A 57 -16.52 -5.93 -7.96
N SER A 58 -15.44 -5.78 -8.74
CA SER A 58 -15.24 -4.63 -9.62
C SER A 58 -14.55 -5.03 -10.92
N GLU A 59 -14.56 -4.10 -11.86
CA GLU A 59 -13.87 -4.15 -13.14
C GLU A 59 -13.17 -2.83 -13.38
N GLY A 60 -12.13 -2.83 -14.24
CA GLY A 60 -11.40 -1.63 -14.61
C GLY A 60 -10.33 -1.22 -13.59
N ARG A 61 -10.08 0.07 -13.49
CA ARG A 61 -9.07 0.65 -12.61
C ARG A 61 -9.68 1.52 -11.52
N PHE A 62 -8.96 1.65 -10.40
CA PHE A 62 -9.35 2.55 -9.32
C PHE A 62 -9.42 4.01 -9.81
N ALA A 63 -10.53 4.67 -9.51
CA ALA A 63 -10.79 6.04 -9.96
C ALA A 63 -10.28 7.05 -8.92
N THR A 64 -9.13 7.66 -9.17
CA THR A 64 -8.51 8.63 -8.26
C THR A 64 -9.18 10.00 -8.25
N GLY A 65 -10.03 10.29 -9.22
CA GLY A 65 -10.76 11.56 -9.33
C GLY A 65 -12.13 11.58 -8.65
N LEU A 66 -12.52 10.52 -7.97
CA LEU A 66 -13.80 10.42 -7.26
C LEU A 66 -13.59 10.44 -5.74
N PRO A 67 -14.58 10.91 -4.95
CA PRO A 67 -14.49 10.82 -3.49
C PRO A 67 -14.35 9.37 -3.01
N GLY A 68 -13.49 9.16 -2.02
CA GLY A 68 -13.22 7.84 -1.44
C GLY A 68 -11.80 7.74 -0.92
N LEU A 69 -11.22 6.57 -1.06
CA LEU A 69 -9.84 6.34 -0.66
C LEU A 69 -8.88 7.21 -1.48
N HIS A 70 -8.02 7.97 -0.81
CA HIS A 70 -6.90 8.67 -1.45
C HIS A 70 -5.69 7.74 -1.58
N HIS A 71 -5.27 7.16 -0.48
CA HIS A 71 -4.20 6.15 -0.43
C HIS A 71 -4.28 5.35 0.87
N LEU A 72 -3.56 4.22 0.91
CA LEU A 72 -3.31 3.45 2.13
C LEU A 72 -1.84 3.57 2.51
N SER A 73 -1.59 3.89 3.77
CA SER A 73 -0.24 4.00 4.32
C SER A 73 0.03 2.90 5.34
N PHE A 74 1.17 2.24 5.19
CA PHE A 74 1.68 1.24 6.13
C PHE A 74 3.03 1.71 6.65
N GLN A 75 3.25 1.56 7.95
CA GLN A 75 4.49 1.94 8.58
C GLN A 75 5.33 0.72 8.93
N VAL A 76 6.63 0.80 8.68
CA VAL A 76 7.64 -0.19 9.06
C VAL A 76 8.65 0.43 10.04
N PRO A 77 9.39 -0.37 10.82
CA PRO A 77 10.26 0.16 11.87
C PRO A 77 11.41 1.02 11.37
N ASP A 78 11.98 0.71 10.21
CA ASP A 78 13.19 1.34 9.71
C ASP A 78 13.21 1.48 8.19
N ILE A 79 14.12 2.31 7.69
CA ILE A 79 14.25 2.60 6.27
C ILE A 79 14.74 1.40 5.45
N GLU A 80 15.46 0.47 6.06
CA GLU A 80 15.92 -0.73 5.38
C GLU A 80 14.74 -1.66 5.04
N ALA A 81 13.72 -1.70 5.90
CA ALA A 81 12.48 -2.40 5.60
C ALA A 81 11.74 -1.75 4.42
N VAL A 82 11.74 -0.42 4.33
CA VAL A 82 11.19 0.30 3.16
C VAL A 82 11.95 -0.09 1.89
N ARG A 83 13.28 -0.13 1.93
CA ARG A 83 14.11 -0.49 0.77
C ARG A 83 13.92 -1.94 0.33
N ARG A 84 13.73 -2.85 1.28
CA ARG A 84 13.36 -4.24 0.94
C ARG A 84 12.02 -4.31 0.21
N ALA A 85 11.03 -3.58 0.69
CA ALA A 85 9.73 -3.50 0.04
C ALA A 85 9.84 -2.85 -1.35
N GLU A 86 10.65 -1.81 -1.50
CA GLU A 86 10.92 -1.17 -2.80
C GLU A 86 11.46 -2.18 -3.82
N SER A 87 12.39 -3.02 -3.41
CA SER A 87 12.95 -4.05 -4.30
C SER A 87 11.87 -5.00 -4.81
N VAL A 88 10.98 -5.45 -3.94
CA VAL A 88 9.85 -6.32 -4.32
C VAL A 88 8.89 -5.60 -5.27
N VAL A 89 8.54 -4.35 -4.96
CA VAL A 89 7.66 -3.52 -5.80
C VAL A 89 8.24 -3.38 -7.22
N ARG A 90 9.55 -3.13 -7.33
CA ARG A 90 10.25 -3.03 -8.62
C ARG A 90 10.28 -4.37 -9.37
N GLU A 91 10.57 -5.47 -8.69
CA GLU A 91 10.56 -6.82 -9.28
C GLU A 91 9.19 -7.20 -9.84
N LEU A 92 8.11 -6.78 -9.18
CA LEU A 92 6.74 -7.00 -9.64
C LEU A 92 6.33 -6.08 -10.80
N GLY A 93 7.16 -5.11 -11.16
CA GLY A 93 6.86 -4.14 -12.22
C GLY A 93 5.73 -3.18 -11.86
N ALA A 94 5.46 -2.96 -10.59
CA ALA A 94 4.43 -2.04 -10.14
C ALA A 94 4.83 -0.58 -10.41
N THR A 95 3.84 0.30 -10.57
CA THR A 95 4.09 1.72 -10.74
C THR A 95 4.62 2.32 -9.44
N LEU A 96 5.86 2.84 -9.48
CA LEU A 96 6.52 3.49 -8.37
C LEU A 96 6.60 4.99 -8.64
N HIS A 97 6.05 5.79 -7.72
CA HIS A 97 6.09 7.25 -7.81
C HIS A 97 7.38 7.80 -7.19
N HIS A 98 7.81 8.98 -7.62
CA HIS A 98 8.99 9.70 -7.11
C HIS A 98 10.32 8.94 -7.25
N ASP A 99 10.35 7.84 -7.98
CA ASP A 99 11.54 7.03 -8.27
C ASP A 99 12.30 6.57 -7.00
N GLY A 100 11.56 6.12 -6.00
CA GLY A 100 12.11 5.52 -4.79
C GLY A 100 11.76 6.24 -3.50
N VAL A 101 12.61 6.06 -2.48
CA VAL A 101 12.39 6.62 -1.15
C VAL A 101 12.50 8.15 -1.18
N VAL A 102 11.47 8.82 -0.66
CA VAL A 102 11.43 10.28 -0.51
C VAL A 102 10.89 10.66 0.86
N PRO A 103 11.27 11.85 1.39
CA PRO A 103 10.76 12.32 2.67
C PRO A 103 9.27 12.74 2.58
N HIS A 104 8.58 12.69 3.71
CA HIS A 104 7.18 13.12 3.83
C HIS A 104 6.95 14.61 3.59
N GLY A 105 7.97 15.42 3.75
CA GLY A 105 7.93 16.84 3.54
C GLY A 105 9.31 17.45 3.67
N GLU A 106 9.42 18.77 3.42
CA GLU A 106 10.68 19.48 3.50
C GLU A 106 11.29 19.37 4.91
N GLY A 107 12.55 18.92 4.98
CA GLY A 107 13.27 18.74 6.24
C GLY A 107 12.83 17.54 7.08
N ALA A 108 11.88 16.73 6.60
CA ALA A 108 11.45 15.55 7.33
C ALA A 108 12.47 14.42 7.24
N SER A 109 12.69 13.70 8.34
CA SER A 109 13.44 12.45 8.36
C SER A 109 12.58 11.23 8.05
N SER A 110 11.26 11.34 8.30
CA SER A 110 10.28 10.31 7.94
C SER A 110 9.97 10.33 6.45
N GLY A 111 9.65 9.19 5.91
CA GLY A 111 9.25 9.04 4.52
C GLY A 111 9.31 7.60 4.07
N GLY A 112 9.16 7.38 2.79
CA GLY A 112 9.13 6.04 2.24
C GLY A 112 8.90 6.02 0.74
N ILE A 113 8.26 4.95 0.28
CA ILE A 113 7.91 4.74 -1.13
C ILE A 113 6.41 4.90 -1.35
N PHE A 114 6.08 5.39 -2.54
CA PHE A 114 4.72 5.65 -2.99
C PHE A 114 4.52 4.88 -4.31
N PHE A 115 3.54 4.01 -4.35
CA PHE A 115 3.35 3.11 -5.48
C PHE A 115 1.88 2.73 -5.65
N GLU A 116 1.58 1.94 -6.66
CA GLU A 116 0.22 1.50 -6.95
C GLU A 116 0.13 -0.02 -6.87
N ASP A 117 -1.02 -0.51 -6.42
CA ASP A 117 -1.38 -1.91 -6.53
C ASP A 117 -1.78 -2.26 -7.99
N PRO A 118 -2.09 -3.54 -8.30
CA PRO A 118 -2.45 -3.92 -9.68
C PRO A 118 -3.68 -3.21 -10.27
N ASP A 119 -4.58 -2.72 -9.42
CA ASP A 119 -5.78 -1.98 -9.86
C ASP A 119 -5.58 -0.46 -9.89
N GLY A 120 -4.40 0.04 -9.52
CA GLY A 120 -4.11 1.46 -9.44
C GLY A 120 -4.47 2.11 -8.10
N ILE A 121 -4.74 1.32 -7.06
CA ILE A 121 -4.92 1.83 -5.70
C ILE A 121 -3.58 2.33 -5.19
N ARG A 122 -3.54 3.57 -4.70
CA ARG A 122 -2.32 4.22 -4.22
C ARG A 122 -1.93 3.71 -2.84
N LEU A 123 -0.66 3.35 -2.70
CA LEU A 123 -0.09 2.74 -1.49
C LEU A 123 1.18 3.49 -1.07
N GLU A 124 1.42 3.46 0.24
CA GLU A 124 2.61 4.01 0.85
C GLU A 124 3.19 3.00 1.85
N ILE A 125 4.52 2.84 1.83
CA ILE A 125 5.25 2.17 2.91
C ILE A 125 6.29 3.16 3.40
N SER A 126 6.26 3.48 4.70
CA SER A 126 7.11 4.51 5.29
C SER A 126 7.78 4.06 6.58
N ALA A 127 8.88 4.76 6.91
CA ALA A 127 9.59 4.63 8.18
C ALA A 127 9.68 6.01 8.87
N PRO A 128 9.79 6.02 10.21
CA PRO A 128 9.85 7.28 10.95
C PRO A 128 11.15 8.08 10.73
N ASN A 129 12.21 7.42 10.26
CA ASN A 129 13.53 8.03 10.04
C ASN A 129 14.21 7.43 8.82
N GLY A 130 15.22 8.14 8.29
CA GLY A 130 16.11 7.64 7.24
C GLY A 130 15.74 8.04 5.82
N ALA A 131 14.70 8.85 5.62
CA ALA A 131 14.25 9.30 4.30
C ALA A 131 14.78 10.69 3.92
N GLY A 132 15.59 11.34 4.77
CA GLY A 132 16.05 12.71 4.58
C GLY A 132 17.18 12.91 3.57
N ASP A 133 17.67 11.87 2.89
CA ASP A 133 18.80 11.95 1.96
C ASP A 133 18.45 12.62 0.62
N ARG A 134 17.18 12.75 0.32
CA ARG A 134 16.68 13.40 -0.90
C ARG A 134 15.77 14.57 -0.54
N PRO A 135 15.67 15.59 -1.41
CA PRO A 135 14.71 16.65 -1.20
C PRO A 135 13.28 16.13 -1.32
N ALA A 136 12.36 16.76 -0.60
CA ALA A 136 10.94 16.44 -0.72
C ALA A 136 10.43 16.76 -2.14
N PRO A 137 9.61 15.88 -2.74
CA PRO A 137 9.05 16.11 -4.07
C PRO A 137 8.10 17.31 -4.15
N THR A 138 7.51 17.69 -3.01
CA THR A 138 6.52 18.78 -2.93
C THR A 138 7.01 19.87 -2.01
N THR A 139 6.70 21.12 -2.35
CA THR A 139 7.00 22.30 -1.55
C THR A 139 5.73 22.80 -0.87
N GLY A 140 5.82 23.05 0.45
CA GLY A 140 4.71 23.59 1.23
C GLY A 140 3.54 22.66 1.47
N ALA A 141 3.69 21.35 1.19
CA ALA A 141 2.64 20.35 1.35
C ALA A 141 3.23 18.95 1.64
N PRO A 142 2.48 18.06 2.31
CA PRO A 142 2.92 16.68 2.53
C PRO A 142 3.04 15.91 1.22
N THR A 143 4.11 15.14 1.07
CA THR A 143 4.37 14.30 -0.10
C THR A 143 3.25 13.31 -0.37
N CYS A 144 2.66 12.72 0.67
CA CYS A 144 1.62 11.69 0.55
C CYS A 144 0.29 12.20 -0.06
N GLY A 145 0.12 13.50 -0.20
CA GLY A 145 -1.05 14.09 -0.85
C GLY A 145 -0.92 14.24 -2.37
N PHE A 146 0.26 14.00 -2.95
CA PHE A 146 0.58 14.41 -4.33
C PHE A 146 1.37 13.34 -5.09
N PHE A 147 0.75 12.19 -5.29
CA PHE A 147 1.30 11.13 -6.13
C PHE A 147 0.21 10.34 -6.85
#